data_a849a1ecf4d658af38bf42cacd6d7ba2
#
_entry.id   a849a1ecf4d658af38bf42cacd6d7ba2
#
_cell.length_a   1.000
_cell.length_b   1.000
_cell.length_c   1.000
_cell.angle_alpha   90.00
_cell.angle_beta   90.00
_cell.angle_gamma   90.00
#
_symmetry.space_group_name_H-M   'P 1'
#
loop_
_entity.id
_entity.type
_entity.pdbx_description
1 polymer ?
#
loop_
_entity_poly.entity_id
_entity_poly.type
_entity_poly.pdbx_seq_one_letter_code
_entity_poly.pdbx_strand_id
1 'polypeptide(L)'
;MARYWLVIGLVFSLTALAGISGCRNRQHARVLSQNDKDMVGSHTAGAETWKPLIDESVCRLLAKSCSTIHQASHTTVNEEGAASRKVCFVGVENRSSEEIGDFKEQIYEHIDSQISQDPQFKMISRRYVEAAMDSCRCRPETLVLPSKQRELQMALERVDQPFDYLLFASITSGTTTSNGDYQRDYLLTLELLDIHTGDSQKDSAMLRKGYAKSFLGKLKH
;
A
#
# COMPACT_ATOMS: atom_id res chain seq x y z
N MET A 1 -11.12 -19.79 71.62
CA MET A 1 -11.53 -20.08 70.24
C MET A 1 -11.74 -18.82 69.35
N ALA A 2 -12.23 -17.74 69.88
CA ALA A 2 -12.49 -16.50 69.10
C ALA A 2 -11.24 -15.82 68.50
N ARG A 3 -10.07 -15.97 69.11
CA ARG A 3 -8.82 -15.31 68.63
C ARG A 3 -8.24 -15.97 67.35
N TYR A 4 -8.49 -17.21 67.08
CA TYR A 4 -8.03 -17.89 65.84
C TYR A 4 -8.84 -17.49 64.61
N TRP A 5 -10.11 -17.21 64.79
CA TRP A 5 -10.99 -16.75 63.69
C TRP A 5 -10.62 -15.36 63.18
N LEU A 6 -10.13 -14.49 64.07
CA LEU A 6 -9.67 -13.13 63.69
C LEU A 6 -8.37 -13.19 62.90
N VAL A 7 -7.46 -14.09 63.23
CA VAL A 7 -6.18 -14.25 62.50
C VAL A 7 -6.39 -14.86 61.12
N ILE A 8 -7.30 -15.85 60.99
CA ILE A 8 -7.65 -16.46 59.69
C ILE A 8 -8.33 -15.47 58.76
N GLY A 9 -9.23 -14.62 59.28
CA GLY A 9 -9.88 -13.57 58.52
C GLY A 9 -8.89 -12.50 58.02
N LEU A 10 -7.88 -12.15 58.81
CA LEU A 10 -6.86 -11.18 58.45
C LEU A 10 -5.90 -11.71 57.35
N VAL A 11 -5.54 -12.98 57.41
CA VAL A 11 -4.68 -13.64 56.41
C VAL A 11 -5.40 -13.76 55.07
N PHE A 12 -6.72 -14.11 55.11
CA PHE A 12 -7.52 -14.20 53.88
C PHE A 12 -7.75 -12.83 53.21
N SER A 13 -7.88 -11.76 54.00
CA SER A 13 -8.03 -10.41 53.50
C SER A 13 -6.73 -9.89 52.86
N LEU A 14 -5.56 -10.28 53.37
CA LEU A 14 -4.25 -9.85 52.85
C LEU A 14 -3.90 -10.55 51.55
N THR A 15 -4.31 -11.79 51.35
CA THR A 15 -4.08 -12.52 50.08
C THR A 15 -5.01 -12.03 48.95
N ALA A 16 -6.19 -11.50 49.26
CA ALA A 16 -7.09 -10.94 48.26
C ALA A 16 -6.58 -9.60 47.65
N LEU A 17 -5.73 -8.82 48.38
CA LEU A 17 -5.16 -7.58 47.87
C LEU A 17 -3.95 -7.80 46.94
N ALA A 18 -3.28 -8.95 47.01
CA ALA A 18 -2.14 -9.25 46.18
C ALA A 18 -2.47 -9.65 44.73
N GLY A 19 -3.75 -9.93 44.44
CA GLY A 19 -4.21 -10.38 43.12
C GLY A 19 -4.53 -9.29 42.09
N ILE A 20 -4.42 -7.99 42.45
CA ILE A 20 -4.81 -6.87 41.58
C ILE A 20 -3.58 -6.12 41.02
N SER A 21 -2.40 -6.69 41.04
CA SER A 21 -1.29 -6.18 40.25
C SER A 21 -1.50 -6.60 38.79
N GLY A 22 -2.52 -6.04 38.15
CA GLY A 22 -2.67 -6.12 36.71
C GLY A 22 -1.37 -5.61 36.08
N CYS A 23 -0.70 -6.48 35.33
CA CYS A 23 0.42 -6.09 34.48
C CYS A 23 -0.05 -5.00 33.53
N ARG A 24 0.09 -3.74 33.95
CA ARG A 24 -0.12 -2.59 33.09
C ARG A 24 1.06 -2.57 32.14
N ASN A 25 0.92 -3.29 31.00
CA ASN A 25 1.89 -3.21 29.91
C ASN A 25 2.05 -1.74 29.55
N ARG A 26 3.14 -1.12 30.01
CA ARG A 26 3.51 0.24 29.61
C ARG A 26 4.01 0.16 28.20
N GLN A 27 3.21 0.62 27.26
CA GLN A 27 3.69 0.82 25.89
C GLN A 27 4.65 2.00 25.88
N HIS A 28 5.86 1.77 25.36
CA HIS A 28 6.84 2.80 25.13
C HIS A 28 6.92 3.06 23.64
N ALA A 29 6.54 4.25 23.20
CA ALA A 29 6.71 4.71 21.84
C ALA A 29 8.14 5.28 21.68
N ARG A 30 8.82 4.91 20.60
CA ARG A 30 10.07 5.53 20.16
C ARG A 30 10.04 5.71 18.65
N VAL A 31 10.73 6.74 18.17
CA VAL A 31 10.95 6.94 16.74
C VAL A 31 12.01 5.93 16.29
N LEU A 32 11.67 5.14 15.25
CA LEU A 32 12.60 4.22 14.62
C LEU A 32 13.40 4.94 13.52
N SER A 33 14.68 4.65 13.43
CA SER A 33 15.49 5.08 12.28
C SER A 33 15.23 4.17 11.08
N GLN A 34 15.63 4.61 9.88
CA GLN A 34 15.42 3.83 8.65
C GLN A 34 16.11 2.46 8.66
N ASN A 35 17.17 2.29 9.47
CA ASN A 35 17.94 1.06 9.59
C ASN A 35 17.52 0.18 10.78
N ASP A 36 16.56 0.65 11.59
CA ASP A 36 16.05 -0.15 12.70
C ASP A 36 15.14 -1.26 12.17
N LYS A 37 15.22 -2.44 12.81
CA LYS A 37 14.27 -3.52 12.53
C LYS A 37 12.87 -3.11 12.99
N ASP A 38 11.88 -3.49 12.21
CA ASP A 38 10.48 -3.29 12.59
C ASP A 38 10.20 -3.92 13.96
N MET A 39 9.62 -3.13 14.86
CA MET A 39 9.35 -3.58 16.24
C MET A 39 8.22 -4.61 16.31
N VAL A 40 7.39 -4.67 15.31
CA VAL A 40 6.21 -5.54 15.28
C VAL A 40 6.21 -6.31 13.97
N GLY A 41 6.42 -7.64 14.07
CA GLY A 41 6.07 -8.55 13.00
C GLY A 41 4.54 -8.69 12.99
N SER A 42 3.87 -8.02 12.08
CA SER A 42 2.42 -8.05 11.97
C SER A 42 1.93 -9.35 11.34
N HIS A 43 0.83 -9.93 11.87
CA HIS A 43 0.07 -10.98 11.18
C HIS A 43 -0.64 -10.44 9.93
N THR A 44 -0.91 -9.15 9.89
CA THR A 44 -1.41 -8.41 8.73
C THR A 44 -0.26 -7.79 7.95
N ALA A 45 -0.53 -7.37 6.72
CA ALA A 45 0.48 -6.69 5.91
C ALA A 45 0.74 -5.28 6.46
N GLY A 46 1.94 -5.04 6.94
CA GLY A 46 2.42 -3.74 7.41
C GLY A 46 3.38 -3.07 6.43
N ALA A 47 4.06 -2.03 6.87
CA ALA A 47 5.02 -1.28 6.05
C ALA A 47 6.13 -2.17 5.48
N GLU A 48 6.56 -3.20 6.23
CA GLU A 48 7.53 -4.21 5.82
C GLU A 48 7.09 -5.01 4.58
N THR A 49 5.78 -5.04 4.31
CA THR A 49 5.21 -5.71 3.13
C THR A 49 5.08 -4.74 1.96
N TRP A 50 4.54 -3.55 2.21
CA TRP A 50 4.17 -2.63 1.13
C TRP A 50 5.36 -1.91 0.54
N LYS A 51 6.32 -1.46 1.36
CA LYS A 51 7.47 -0.70 0.88
C LYS A 51 8.28 -1.43 -0.20
N PRO A 52 8.78 -2.67 0.01
CA PRO A 52 9.53 -3.38 -1.01
C PRO A 52 8.71 -3.68 -2.28
N LEU A 53 7.40 -3.91 -2.14
CA LEU A 53 6.51 -4.12 -3.29
C LEU A 53 6.40 -2.86 -4.15
N ILE A 54 6.28 -1.69 -3.52
CA ILE A 54 6.20 -0.42 -4.23
C ILE A 54 7.53 -0.12 -4.92
N ASP A 55 8.64 -0.21 -4.17
CA ASP A 55 9.98 0.07 -4.69
C ASP A 55 10.28 -0.78 -5.94
N GLU A 56 9.96 -2.07 -5.89
CA GLU A 56 10.19 -2.99 -7.00
C GLU A 56 9.25 -2.75 -8.19
N SER A 57 7.94 -2.58 -7.94
CA SER A 57 6.95 -2.41 -9.01
C SER A 57 7.11 -1.08 -9.75
N VAL A 58 7.38 0.01 -9.03
CA VAL A 58 7.62 1.33 -9.64
C VAL A 58 8.91 1.32 -10.44
N CYS A 59 10.01 0.79 -9.90
CA CYS A 59 11.28 0.70 -10.61
C CYS A 59 11.13 -0.06 -11.94
N ARG A 60 10.44 -1.20 -11.94
CA ARG A 60 10.20 -1.98 -13.15
C ARG A 60 9.30 -1.28 -14.17
N LEU A 61 8.24 -0.62 -13.69
CA LEU A 61 7.33 0.13 -14.55
C LEU A 61 8.06 1.26 -15.26
N LEU A 62 8.84 2.06 -14.52
CA LEU A 62 9.63 3.15 -15.07
C LEU A 62 10.67 2.66 -16.08
N ALA A 63 11.38 1.58 -15.77
CA ALA A 63 12.36 0.99 -16.69
C ALA A 63 11.73 0.55 -18.03
N LYS A 64 10.52 -0.02 -18.01
CA LYS A 64 9.78 -0.37 -19.23
C LYS A 64 9.33 0.86 -20.00
N SER A 65 8.79 1.85 -19.29
CA SER A 65 8.29 3.07 -19.92
C SER A 65 9.42 3.84 -20.61
N CYS A 66 10.59 3.94 -19.97
CA CYS A 66 11.78 4.55 -20.56
C CYS A 66 12.22 3.83 -21.85
N SER A 67 12.24 2.50 -21.86
CA SER A 67 12.64 1.73 -23.05
C SER A 67 11.69 1.92 -24.23
N THR A 68 10.40 1.99 -23.98
CA THR A 68 9.38 2.21 -25.02
C THR A 68 9.47 3.63 -25.61
N ILE A 69 9.73 4.62 -24.78
CA ILE A 69 9.91 6.03 -25.21
C ILE A 69 11.14 6.15 -26.13
N HIS A 70 12.26 5.51 -25.80
CA HIS A 70 13.45 5.52 -26.65
C HIS A 70 13.24 4.86 -28.02
N GLN A 71 12.41 3.82 -28.08
CA GLN A 71 12.08 3.17 -29.37
C GLN A 71 11.18 4.05 -30.25
N ALA A 72 10.27 4.80 -29.67
CA ALA A 72 9.40 5.73 -30.41
C ALA A 72 10.14 6.99 -30.91
N SER A 73 11.24 7.37 -30.25
CA SER A 73 12.00 8.59 -30.55
C SER A 73 13.02 8.44 -31.69
N HIS A 74 13.17 7.26 -32.30
CA HIS A 74 14.08 7.09 -33.44
C HIS A 74 13.66 7.81 -34.73
N THR A 75 12.57 8.60 -34.71
CA THR A 75 12.07 9.26 -35.92
C THR A 75 12.24 10.77 -35.93
N THR A 76 12.90 11.43 -34.99
CA THR A 76 13.42 12.79 -35.17
C THR A 76 14.24 13.24 -33.96
N VAL A 77 15.53 13.44 -34.21
CA VAL A 77 16.47 14.03 -33.26
C VAL A 77 16.18 15.54 -33.17
N ASN A 78 15.65 15.98 -32.02
CA ASN A 78 15.90 17.34 -31.52
C ASN A 78 16.03 17.22 -29.99
N GLU A 79 17.25 17.26 -29.50
CA GLU A 79 17.67 17.15 -28.10
C GLU A 79 17.38 18.41 -27.26
N GLU A 80 16.31 19.13 -27.50
CA GLU A 80 15.93 20.25 -26.64
C GLU A 80 14.47 20.13 -26.23
N GLY A 81 14.25 19.65 -24.98
CA GLY A 81 12.97 19.74 -24.29
C GLY A 81 12.01 18.57 -24.54
N ALA A 82 12.37 17.34 -24.20
CA ALA A 82 11.38 16.29 -24.04
C ALA A 82 10.39 16.73 -22.96
N ALA A 83 9.19 17.16 -23.36
CA ALA A 83 8.17 17.59 -22.44
C ALA A 83 7.85 16.44 -21.48
N SER A 84 7.98 16.69 -20.18
CA SER A 84 7.62 15.69 -19.16
C SER A 84 6.16 15.28 -19.33
N ARG A 85 5.89 13.97 -19.34
CA ARG A 85 4.55 13.42 -19.53
C ARG A 85 3.76 13.48 -18.24
N LYS A 86 2.55 14.00 -18.28
CA LYS A 86 1.71 14.12 -17.10
C LYS A 86 0.97 12.82 -16.81
N VAL A 87 1.05 12.40 -15.55
CA VAL A 87 0.42 11.18 -15.05
C VAL A 87 -0.71 11.53 -14.07
N CYS A 88 -1.88 11.00 -14.33
CA CYS A 88 -3.04 11.05 -13.45
C CYS A 88 -3.12 9.75 -12.65
N PHE A 89 -2.71 9.77 -11.38
CA PHE A 89 -2.80 8.62 -10.49
C PHE A 89 -4.19 8.56 -9.83
N VAL A 90 -5.01 7.63 -10.25
CA VAL A 90 -6.42 7.55 -9.84
C VAL A 90 -6.64 6.83 -8.50
N GLY A 91 -5.61 6.16 -7.98
CA GLY A 91 -5.66 5.57 -6.65
C GLY A 91 -5.21 4.12 -6.56
N VAL A 92 -5.31 3.59 -5.34
CA VAL A 92 -4.95 2.22 -4.99
C VAL A 92 -6.21 1.42 -4.73
N GLU A 93 -6.42 0.34 -5.46
CA GLU A 93 -7.53 -0.58 -5.27
C GLU A 93 -7.07 -1.79 -4.45
N ASN A 94 -7.75 -2.01 -3.33
CA ASN A 94 -7.51 -3.20 -2.52
C ASN A 94 -8.46 -4.33 -2.94
N ARG A 95 -7.91 -5.34 -3.60
CA ARG A 95 -8.57 -6.61 -3.95
C ARG A 95 -8.06 -7.79 -3.11
N SER A 96 -7.30 -7.48 -2.05
CA SER A 96 -6.82 -8.51 -1.13
C SER A 96 -7.90 -8.91 -0.14
N SER A 97 -7.70 -10.02 0.55
CA SER A 97 -8.58 -10.47 1.65
C SER A 97 -8.37 -9.71 2.95
N GLU A 98 -7.45 -8.74 2.99
CA GLU A 98 -7.13 -7.97 4.18
C GLU A 98 -7.56 -6.50 4.03
N GLU A 99 -7.99 -5.91 5.13
CA GLU A 99 -8.15 -4.47 5.21
C GLU A 99 -6.76 -3.82 5.33
N ILE A 100 -6.41 -2.98 4.35
CA ILE A 100 -5.14 -2.25 4.38
C ILE A 100 -5.24 -0.92 5.15
N GLY A 101 -6.46 -0.51 5.55
CA GLY A 101 -6.71 0.65 6.41
C GLY A 101 -5.90 1.89 6.01
N ASP A 102 -5.18 2.43 7.00
CA ASP A 102 -4.36 3.65 6.84
C ASP A 102 -3.18 3.46 5.88
N PHE A 103 -2.76 2.21 5.61
CA PHE A 103 -1.67 1.95 4.66
C PHE A 103 -2.03 2.31 3.22
N LYS A 104 -3.32 2.37 2.86
CA LYS A 104 -3.74 2.78 1.52
C LYS A 104 -3.21 4.16 1.15
N GLU A 105 -3.29 5.10 2.10
CA GLU A 105 -2.77 6.45 1.93
C GLU A 105 -1.24 6.46 1.80
N GLN A 106 -0.55 5.72 2.66
CA GLN A 106 0.91 5.61 2.61
C GLN A 106 1.39 4.99 1.30
N ILE A 107 0.70 3.97 0.80
CA ILE A 107 1.00 3.32 -0.48
C ILE A 107 0.83 4.33 -1.62
N TYR A 108 -0.27 5.10 -1.62
CA TYR A 108 -0.50 6.13 -2.62
C TYR A 108 0.64 7.15 -2.63
N GLU A 109 0.93 7.77 -1.48
CA GLU A 109 1.96 8.81 -1.35
C GLU A 109 3.36 8.29 -1.72
N HIS A 110 3.65 7.03 -1.40
CA HIS A 110 4.95 6.44 -1.72
C HIS A 110 5.12 6.19 -3.23
N ILE A 111 4.08 5.68 -3.91
CA ILE A 111 4.06 5.52 -5.37
C ILE A 111 4.18 6.89 -6.06
N ASP A 112 3.39 7.87 -5.63
CA ASP A 112 3.42 9.23 -6.18
C ASP A 112 4.81 9.86 -6.04
N SER A 113 5.40 9.77 -4.86
CA SER A 113 6.74 10.29 -4.56
C SER A 113 7.82 9.64 -5.41
N GLN A 114 7.76 8.33 -5.63
CA GLN A 114 8.76 7.62 -6.42
C GLN A 114 8.67 7.96 -7.91
N ILE A 115 7.46 8.01 -8.46
CA ILE A 115 7.29 8.38 -9.88
C ILE A 115 7.68 9.84 -10.11
N SER A 116 7.38 10.72 -9.15
CA SER A 116 7.76 12.13 -9.22
C SER A 116 9.27 12.38 -9.21
N GLN A 117 10.11 11.41 -8.85
CA GLN A 117 11.57 11.50 -8.92
C GLN A 117 12.10 11.29 -10.35
N ASP A 118 11.31 10.66 -11.23
CA ASP A 118 11.71 10.48 -12.63
C ASP A 118 11.41 11.76 -13.43
N PRO A 119 12.42 12.38 -14.06
CA PRO A 119 12.23 13.63 -14.81
C PRO A 119 11.33 13.50 -16.03
N GLN A 120 11.09 12.30 -16.54
CA GLN A 120 10.22 12.05 -17.68
C GLN A 120 8.73 12.12 -17.32
N PHE A 121 8.38 12.01 -16.04
CA PHE A 121 7.01 11.99 -15.56
C PHE A 121 6.73 13.16 -14.61
N LYS A 122 5.54 13.72 -14.73
CA LYS A 122 5.04 14.75 -13.83
C LYS A 122 3.67 14.33 -13.29
N MET A 123 3.59 14.10 -12.00
CA MET A 123 2.34 13.72 -11.35
C MET A 123 1.38 14.92 -11.28
N ILE A 124 0.10 14.68 -11.58
CA ILE A 124 -0.97 15.64 -11.25
C ILE A 124 -1.25 15.55 -9.75
N SER A 125 -1.37 16.70 -9.10
CA SER A 125 -1.67 16.74 -7.68
C SER A 125 -2.96 15.96 -7.39
N ARG A 126 -2.89 15.07 -6.42
CA ARG A 126 -3.99 14.24 -5.93
C ARG A 126 -5.28 15.04 -5.70
N ARG A 127 -5.19 16.25 -5.17
CA ARG A 127 -6.35 17.14 -4.92
C ARG A 127 -7.13 17.46 -6.19
N TYR A 128 -6.45 17.69 -7.31
CA TYR A 128 -7.10 17.91 -8.60
C TYR A 128 -7.74 16.63 -9.13
N VAL A 129 -7.04 15.50 -8.98
CA VAL A 129 -7.56 14.20 -9.41
C VAL A 129 -8.83 13.83 -8.64
N GLU A 130 -8.81 13.94 -7.31
CA GLU A 130 -9.97 13.66 -6.45
C GLU A 130 -11.14 14.58 -6.78
N ALA A 131 -10.92 15.90 -6.88
CA ALA A 131 -11.96 16.87 -7.25
C ALA A 131 -12.55 16.60 -8.63
N ALA A 132 -11.73 16.21 -9.62
CA ALA A 132 -12.19 15.86 -10.96
C ALA A 132 -13.01 14.57 -10.94
N MET A 133 -12.55 13.53 -10.24
CA MET A 133 -13.27 12.26 -10.09
C MET A 133 -14.62 12.45 -9.41
N ASP A 134 -14.68 13.28 -8.37
CA ASP A 134 -15.94 13.62 -7.69
C ASP A 134 -16.90 14.37 -8.63
N SER A 135 -16.40 15.34 -9.41
CA SER A 135 -17.20 16.14 -10.33
C SER A 135 -17.85 15.31 -11.44
N CYS A 136 -17.12 14.32 -11.97
CA CYS A 136 -17.62 13.41 -13.01
C CYS A 136 -18.25 12.14 -12.44
N ARG A 137 -18.31 12.00 -11.10
CA ARG A 137 -18.77 10.78 -10.41
C ARG A 137 -18.07 9.52 -10.93
N CYS A 138 -16.79 9.65 -11.22
CA CYS A 138 -15.94 8.56 -11.66
C CYS A 138 -15.36 7.84 -10.44
N ARG A 139 -15.19 6.53 -10.56
CA ARG A 139 -14.46 5.70 -9.61
C ARG A 139 -13.34 4.99 -10.35
N PRO A 140 -12.23 4.61 -9.70
CA PRO A 140 -11.15 3.88 -10.36
C PRO A 140 -11.63 2.69 -11.17
N GLU A 141 -12.59 1.92 -10.64
CA GLU A 141 -13.14 0.74 -11.31
C GLU A 141 -13.94 1.08 -12.58
N THR A 142 -14.54 2.28 -12.64
CA THR A 142 -15.31 2.72 -13.80
C THR A 142 -14.46 3.29 -14.93
N LEU A 143 -13.20 3.64 -14.63
CA LEU A 143 -12.26 4.20 -15.62
C LEU A 143 -11.73 3.15 -16.62
N VAL A 144 -12.15 1.90 -16.51
CA VAL A 144 -12.01 0.88 -17.56
C VAL A 144 -12.83 1.28 -18.81
N LEU A 145 -13.89 2.07 -18.63
CA LEU A 145 -14.76 2.50 -19.73
C LEU A 145 -14.19 3.75 -20.40
N PRO A 146 -13.96 3.75 -21.73
CA PRO A 146 -13.42 4.91 -22.45
C PRO A 146 -14.28 6.18 -22.29
N SER A 147 -15.59 6.04 -22.12
CA SER A 147 -16.47 7.18 -21.85
C SER A 147 -16.13 7.89 -20.54
N LYS A 148 -15.84 7.11 -19.48
CA LYS A 148 -15.47 7.63 -18.17
C LYS A 148 -14.06 8.24 -18.16
N GLN A 149 -13.15 7.67 -18.92
CA GLN A 149 -11.82 8.27 -19.13
C GLN A 149 -11.93 9.67 -19.76
N ARG A 150 -12.79 9.82 -20.79
CA ARG A 150 -13.04 11.12 -21.43
C ARG A 150 -13.71 12.12 -20.49
N GLU A 151 -14.65 11.68 -19.64
CA GLU A 151 -15.26 12.55 -18.65
C GLU A 151 -14.22 13.08 -17.65
N LEU A 152 -13.32 12.22 -17.15
CA LEU A 152 -12.23 12.61 -16.27
C LEU A 152 -11.23 13.55 -16.97
N GLN A 153 -10.88 13.25 -18.22
CA GLN A 153 -10.00 14.08 -19.02
C GLN A 153 -10.59 15.49 -19.16
N MET A 154 -11.85 15.61 -19.57
CA MET A 154 -12.51 16.92 -19.67
C MET A 154 -12.61 17.65 -18.31
N ALA A 155 -12.79 16.93 -17.22
CA ALA A 155 -12.83 17.53 -15.88
C ALA A 155 -11.48 18.11 -15.47
N LEU A 156 -10.38 17.42 -15.75
CA LEU A 156 -9.01 17.90 -15.46
C LEU A 156 -8.57 19.01 -16.44
N GLU A 157 -8.95 18.96 -17.71
CA GLU A 157 -8.68 20.02 -18.68
C GLU A 157 -9.32 21.36 -18.26
N ARG A 158 -10.53 21.34 -17.66
CA ARG A 158 -11.19 22.55 -17.15
C ARG A 158 -10.42 23.28 -16.05
N VAL A 159 -9.55 22.57 -15.36
CA VAL A 159 -8.67 23.13 -14.32
C VAL A 159 -7.22 23.24 -14.76
N ASP A 160 -6.98 23.24 -16.08
CA ASP A 160 -5.67 23.35 -16.72
C ASP A 160 -4.68 22.25 -16.29
N GLN A 161 -5.20 21.05 -16.07
CA GLN A 161 -4.42 19.86 -15.72
C GLN A 161 -4.63 18.73 -16.75
N PRO A 162 -4.32 18.92 -18.03
CA PRO A 162 -4.33 17.83 -18.99
C PRO A 162 -3.31 16.76 -18.60
N PHE A 163 -3.54 15.51 -18.99
CA PHE A 163 -2.65 14.40 -18.71
C PHE A 163 -2.51 13.46 -19.91
N ASP A 164 -1.42 12.69 -19.91
CA ASP A 164 -1.08 11.75 -20.98
C ASP A 164 -1.34 10.31 -20.55
N TYR A 165 -1.16 10.03 -19.26
CA TYR A 165 -1.28 8.68 -18.71
C TYR A 165 -2.24 8.62 -17.52
N LEU A 166 -3.01 7.51 -17.47
CA LEU A 166 -3.70 7.06 -16.26
C LEU A 166 -2.86 6.00 -15.56
N LEU A 167 -2.61 6.19 -14.27
CA LEU A 167 -1.94 5.19 -13.43
C LEU A 167 -2.95 4.56 -12.48
N PHE A 168 -2.98 3.23 -12.49
CA PHE A 168 -3.76 2.40 -11.57
C PHE A 168 -2.82 1.57 -10.72
N ALA A 169 -3.15 1.41 -9.45
CA ALA A 169 -2.49 0.47 -8.56
C ALA A 169 -3.51 -0.51 -8.00
N SER A 170 -3.21 -1.79 -8.00
CA SER A 170 -4.07 -2.81 -7.40
C SER A 170 -3.26 -3.77 -6.53
N ILE A 171 -3.83 -4.12 -5.37
CA ILE A 171 -3.25 -5.05 -4.42
C ILE A 171 -4.12 -6.29 -4.38
N THR A 172 -3.50 -7.45 -4.56
CA THR A 172 -4.14 -8.76 -4.40
C THR A 172 -3.38 -9.61 -3.41
N SER A 173 -4.04 -10.59 -2.80
CA SER A 173 -3.38 -11.56 -1.94
C SER A 173 -3.90 -12.97 -2.19
N GLY A 174 -3.01 -13.96 -2.07
CA GLY A 174 -3.33 -15.38 -2.08
C GLY A 174 -2.86 -16.04 -0.79
N THR A 175 -3.61 -17.01 -0.25
CA THR A 175 -3.22 -17.74 0.96
C THR A 175 -3.14 -19.23 0.65
N THR A 176 -2.01 -19.84 1.02
CA THR A 176 -1.80 -21.29 0.96
C THR A 176 -1.59 -21.82 2.36
N THR A 177 -2.27 -22.91 2.73
CA THR A 177 -2.17 -23.53 4.05
C THR A 177 -1.68 -24.97 3.94
N SER A 178 -0.77 -25.37 4.85
CA SER A 178 -0.29 -26.74 4.96
C SER A 178 0.07 -27.06 6.41
N ASN A 179 -0.47 -28.16 6.95
CA ASN A 179 -0.17 -28.64 8.31
C ASN A 179 -0.25 -27.59 9.42
N GLY A 180 -1.15 -26.60 9.27
CA GLY A 180 -1.33 -25.54 10.25
C GLY A 180 -0.36 -24.37 10.14
N ASP A 181 0.61 -24.45 9.25
CA ASP A 181 1.39 -23.31 8.79
C ASP A 181 0.68 -22.71 7.56
N TYR A 182 0.79 -21.40 7.35
CA TYR A 182 0.23 -20.78 6.15
C TYR A 182 1.20 -19.73 5.58
N GLN A 183 1.11 -19.59 4.28
CA GLN A 183 1.84 -18.58 3.51
C GLN A 183 0.84 -17.65 2.87
N ARG A 184 1.13 -16.36 2.89
CA ARG A 184 0.38 -15.36 2.18
C ARG A 184 1.27 -14.65 1.19
N ASP A 185 0.84 -14.66 -0.06
CA ASP A 185 1.50 -13.96 -1.16
C ASP A 185 0.76 -12.67 -1.41
N TYR A 186 1.47 -11.54 -1.41
CA TYR A 186 0.94 -10.21 -1.74
C TYR A 186 1.50 -9.80 -3.10
N LEU A 187 0.63 -9.31 -3.96
CA LEU A 187 0.98 -8.82 -5.28
C LEU A 187 0.50 -7.38 -5.41
N LEU A 188 1.43 -6.46 -5.67
CA LEU A 188 1.13 -5.11 -6.11
C LEU A 188 1.31 -5.03 -7.61
N THR A 189 0.26 -4.63 -8.31
CA THR A 189 0.28 -4.41 -9.76
C THR A 189 0.08 -2.93 -10.04
N LEU A 190 0.98 -2.35 -10.83
CA LEU A 190 0.86 -1.02 -11.40
C LEU A 190 0.51 -1.14 -12.89
N GLU A 191 -0.44 -0.35 -13.34
CA GLU A 191 -0.84 -0.27 -14.74
C GLU A 191 -0.82 1.19 -15.17
N LEU A 192 0.01 1.49 -16.17
CA LEU A 192 0.12 2.79 -16.82
C LEU A 192 -0.55 2.71 -18.18
N LEU A 193 -1.66 3.43 -18.36
CA LEU A 193 -2.46 3.47 -19.58
C LEU A 193 -2.22 4.80 -20.31
N ASP A 194 -1.77 4.73 -21.55
CA ASP A 194 -1.70 5.88 -22.46
C ASP A 194 -3.12 6.21 -22.95
N ILE A 195 -3.60 7.42 -22.67
CA ILE A 195 -4.97 7.82 -23.04
C ILE A 195 -5.13 8.15 -24.51
N HIS A 196 -4.05 8.38 -25.21
CA HIS A 196 -4.05 8.73 -26.65
C HIS A 196 -4.07 7.51 -27.54
N THR A 197 -3.26 6.49 -27.18
CA THR A 197 -3.12 5.24 -27.95
C THR A 197 -4.01 4.14 -27.43
N GLY A 198 -4.33 4.16 -26.13
CA GLY A 198 -5.02 3.07 -25.44
C GLY A 198 -4.09 1.92 -25.04
N ASP A 199 -2.78 2.06 -25.26
CA ASP A 199 -1.80 1.06 -24.86
C ASP A 199 -1.60 1.08 -23.34
N SER A 200 -1.49 -0.10 -22.73
CA SER A 200 -1.22 -0.22 -21.31
C SER A 200 0.07 -0.97 -21.04
N GLN A 201 0.85 -0.46 -20.09
CA GLN A 201 2.02 -1.15 -19.55
C GLN A 201 1.72 -1.58 -18.13
N LYS A 202 1.98 -2.85 -17.83
CA LYS A 202 1.77 -3.41 -16.50
C LYS A 202 3.07 -3.96 -15.94
N ASP A 203 3.26 -3.73 -14.64
CA ASP A 203 4.28 -4.43 -13.87
C ASP A 203 3.74 -4.82 -12.51
N SER A 204 4.29 -5.92 -11.97
CA SER A 204 3.86 -6.46 -10.69
C SER A 204 5.05 -6.91 -9.88
N ALA A 205 5.06 -6.56 -8.60
CA ALA A 205 5.98 -7.08 -7.61
C ALA A 205 5.24 -8.02 -6.65
N MET A 206 5.90 -9.07 -6.20
CA MET A 206 5.34 -10.07 -5.29
C MET A 206 6.21 -10.25 -4.06
N LEU A 207 5.58 -10.26 -2.90
CA LEU A 207 6.21 -10.57 -1.63
C LEU A 207 5.49 -11.73 -0.95
N ARG A 208 6.25 -12.67 -0.42
CA ARG A 208 5.73 -13.83 0.30
C ARG A 208 5.98 -13.71 1.78
N LYS A 209 4.94 -13.91 2.58
CA LYS A 209 4.99 -13.88 4.04
C LYS A 209 4.57 -15.23 4.60
N GLY A 210 5.49 -15.89 5.30
CA GLY A 210 5.25 -17.19 5.94
C GLY A 210 4.84 -17.03 7.40
N TYR A 211 3.88 -17.82 7.83
CA TYR A 211 3.38 -17.86 9.21
C TYR A 211 3.46 -19.27 9.73
N ALA A 212 4.39 -19.50 10.67
CA ALA A 212 4.56 -20.80 11.31
C ALA A 212 3.93 -20.80 12.71
N LYS A 213 3.22 -21.87 13.08
CA LYS A 213 2.79 -22.07 14.47
C LYS A 213 4.01 -22.21 15.38
N SER A 214 3.99 -21.56 16.53
CA SER A 214 5.02 -21.75 17.53
C SER A 214 5.06 -23.22 17.97
N PHE A 215 6.24 -23.71 18.40
CA PHE A 215 6.44 -25.09 18.86
C PHE A 215 5.45 -25.50 19.96
N LEU A 216 5.12 -24.57 20.87
CA LEU A 216 4.12 -24.80 21.93
C LEU A 216 2.68 -24.90 21.39
N GLY A 217 2.38 -24.30 20.27
CA GLY A 217 1.07 -24.43 19.60
C GLY A 217 0.89 -25.76 18.86
N LYS A 218 1.99 -26.43 18.48
CA LYS A 218 1.96 -27.77 17.83
C LYS A 218 1.76 -28.92 18.82
N LEU A 219 2.00 -28.70 20.12
CA LEU A 219 1.83 -29.70 21.18
C LEU A 219 0.41 -29.77 21.76
N LYS A 220 -0.54 -28.93 21.31
CA LYS A 220 -1.92 -28.85 21.83
C LYS A 220 -2.96 -29.64 21.00
N HIS A 221 -2.51 -30.52 20.12
CA HIS A 221 -3.41 -31.42 19.35
C HIS A 221 -3.06 -32.87 19.57
#